data_97f5a15dd73d95f023b177b4047dad11
#
_entry.id   97f5a15dd73d95f023b177b4047dad11
#
_cell.length_a   1.000
_cell.length_b   1.000
_cell.length_c   1.000
_cell.angle_alpha   90.00
_cell.angle_beta   90.00
_cell.angle_gamma   90.00
#
_symmetry.space_group_name_H-M   'P 1'
#
loop_
_entity.id
_entity.type
_entity.pdbx_description
1 polymer ?
#
loop_
_entity_poly.entity_id
_entity_poly.type
_entity_poly.pdbx_seq_one_letter_code
_entity_poly.pdbx_strand_id
1 'polypeptide(L)'
;MPNLENLKKQAKQILRWHREQHYPVAAQIRELLPRFLDVPDSEILVASFNLSDAQELVARQHGFDSWQALKVGLSAIPRKVTSAPSKVTIVAAQPQLFVTDIKTSCRFFVEKLGFSVVFSYGEPPYYAQVGRDGARLNLRCVEAPLIGATVRDHEELLAASLTVATANEIKLLFLEFQSAGVAFHQTLKKQPWGSRNFVVKDPDGNLLLFAGPAH
;
A
#
# COMPACT_ATOMS: atom_id res chain seq x y z
N MET A 1 14.67 0.30 -14.60
CA MET A 1 15.13 1.67 -14.88
C MET A 1 14.10 2.38 -15.76
N PRO A 2 13.83 3.65 -15.51
CA PRO A 2 12.92 4.39 -16.36
C PRO A 2 13.52 4.45 -17.78
N ASN A 3 12.74 4.04 -18.77
CA ASN A 3 13.10 4.13 -20.18
C ASN A 3 12.68 5.51 -20.69
N LEU A 4 13.52 6.20 -21.45
CA LEU A 4 13.24 7.52 -22.00
C LEU A 4 11.89 7.60 -22.73
N GLU A 5 11.49 6.53 -23.40
CA GLU A 5 10.19 6.46 -24.08
C GLU A 5 9.01 6.47 -23.06
N ASN A 6 9.16 5.80 -21.93
CA ASN A 6 8.16 5.82 -20.87
C ASN A 6 8.06 7.21 -20.23
N LEU A 7 9.19 7.88 -20.01
CA LEU A 7 9.23 9.24 -19.48
C LEU A 7 8.60 10.26 -20.42
N LYS A 8 8.81 10.11 -21.75
CA LYS A 8 8.10 10.90 -22.76
C LYS A 8 6.59 10.68 -22.74
N LYS A 9 6.14 9.43 -22.57
CA LYS A 9 4.70 9.11 -22.41
C LYS A 9 4.13 9.74 -21.16
N GLN A 10 4.85 9.69 -20.06
CA GLN A 10 4.47 10.32 -18.78
C GLN A 10 4.32 11.84 -18.92
N ALA A 11 5.27 12.53 -19.56
CA ALA A 11 5.18 13.96 -19.83
C ALA A 11 3.96 14.31 -20.68
N LYS A 12 3.68 13.54 -21.75
CA LYS A 12 2.47 13.72 -22.58
C LYS A 12 1.19 13.51 -21.78
N GLN A 13 1.16 12.55 -20.86
CA GLN A 13 0.01 12.29 -20.01
C GLN A 13 -0.24 13.43 -19.02
N ILE A 14 0.82 13.97 -18.40
CA ILE A 14 0.73 15.14 -17.50
C ILE A 14 0.18 16.36 -18.26
N LEU A 15 0.70 16.63 -19.48
CA LEU A 15 0.21 17.71 -20.32
C LEU A 15 -1.28 17.53 -20.67
N ARG A 16 -1.70 16.30 -20.96
CA ARG A 16 -3.09 15.98 -21.22
C ARG A 16 -3.96 16.25 -19.99
N TRP A 17 -3.57 15.77 -18.83
CA TRP A 17 -4.29 16.00 -17.57
C TRP A 17 -4.42 17.48 -17.23
N HIS A 18 -3.38 18.29 -17.48
CA HIS A 18 -3.46 19.73 -17.29
C HIS A 18 -4.50 20.36 -18.24
N ARG A 19 -4.52 19.98 -19.52
CA ARG A 19 -5.50 20.48 -20.52
C ARG A 19 -6.93 20.06 -20.20
N GLU A 20 -7.10 18.88 -19.61
CA GLU A 20 -8.39 18.36 -19.14
C GLU A 20 -8.77 18.93 -17.76
N GLN A 21 -7.98 19.87 -17.20
CA GLN A 21 -8.17 20.48 -15.88
C GLN A 21 -8.33 19.45 -14.76
N HIS A 22 -7.58 18.35 -14.84
CA HIS A 22 -7.60 17.29 -13.84
C HIS A 22 -6.92 17.76 -12.55
N TYR A 23 -7.70 18.08 -11.53
CA TYR A 23 -7.26 18.74 -10.30
C TYR A 23 -6.00 18.15 -9.62
N PRO A 24 -5.80 16.83 -9.51
CA PRO A 24 -4.60 16.25 -8.92
C PRO A 24 -3.28 16.62 -9.60
N VAL A 25 -3.30 17.04 -10.87
CA VAL A 25 -2.05 17.44 -11.57
C VAL A 25 -1.56 18.81 -11.11
N ALA A 26 -2.45 19.71 -10.67
CA ALA A 26 -2.07 21.03 -10.19
C ALA A 26 -1.18 20.96 -8.93
N ALA A 27 -1.51 20.08 -7.99
CA ALA A 27 -0.71 19.86 -6.80
C ALA A 27 0.72 19.40 -7.13
N GLN A 28 0.88 18.47 -8.08
CA GLN A 28 2.19 18.01 -8.54
C GLN A 28 2.99 19.14 -9.24
N ILE A 29 2.33 19.96 -10.03
CA ILE A 29 2.95 21.11 -10.71
C ILE A 29 3.44 22.11 -9.68
N ARG A 30 2.63 22.47 -8.68
CA ARG A 30 2.98 23.39 -7.59
C ARG A 30 4.18 22.89 -6.79
N GLU A 31 4.19 21.61 -6.43
CA GLU A 31 5.22 21.01 -5.59
C GLU A 31 6.60 20.99 -6.28
N LEU A 32 6.64 20.76 -7.57
CA LEU A 32 7.88 20.44 -8.29
C LEU A 32 8.39 21.55 -9.20
N LEU A 33 7.53 22.46 -9.67
CA LEU A 33 7.95 23.53 -10.55
C LEU A 33 8.04 24.87 -9.79
N PRO A 34 9.25 25.44 -9.61
CA PRO A 34 9.48 26.65 -8.77
C PRO A 34 8.60 27.83 -9.13
N ARG A 35 8.25 27.99 -10.41
CA ARG A 35 7.40 29.11 -10.87
C ARG A 35 5.94 29.01 -10.41
N PHE A 36 5.51 27.86 -9.84
CA PHE A 36 4.15 27.61 -9.39
C PHE A 36 4.05 27.40 -7.86
N LEU A 37 5.13 27.57 -7.11
CA LEU A 37 5.23 27.23 -5.68
C LEU A 37 4.14 27.90 -4.83
N ASP A 38 3.81 29.15 -5.11
CA ASP A 38 2.84 29.96 -4.35
C ASP A 38 1.55 30.22 -5.15
N VAL A 39 1.32 29.46 -6.23
CA VAL A 39 0.16 29.66 -7.11
C VAL A 39 -0.96 28.71 -6.70
N PRO A 40 -2.21 29.19 -6.53
CA PRO A 40 -3.36 28.31 -6.27
C PRO A 40 -3.60 27.29 -7.38
N ASP A 41 -4.07 26.09 -7.02
CA ASP A 41 -4.31 24.99 -7.97
C ASP A 41 -5.26 25.40 -9.11
N SER A 42 -6.27 26.23 -8.83
CA SER A 42 -7.19 26.75 -9.84
C SER A 42 -6.52 27.63 -10.90
N GLU A 43 -5.54 28.42 -10.49
CA GLU A 43 -4.77 29.27 -11.40
C GLU A 43 -3.74 28.48 -12.19
N ILE A 44 -3.13 27.45 -11.57
CA ILE A 44 -2.21 26.52 -12.24
C ILE A 44 -2.91 25.84 -13.40
N LEU A 45 -4.16 25.38 -13.21
CA LEU A 45 -4.91 24.65 -14.22
C LEU A 45 -5.30 25.48 -15.46
N VAL A 46 -5.37 26.82 -15.32
CA VAL A 46 -5.65 27.74 -16.44
C VAL A 46 -4.39 28.42 -16.98
N ALA A 47 -3.26 28.24 -16.30
CA ALA A 47 -1.98 28.81 -16.72
C ALA A 47 -1.47 28.18 -18.04
N SER A 48 -0.62 28.90 -18.74
CA SER A 48 0.10 28.34 -19.90
C SER A 48 1.04 27.22 -19.44
N PHE A 49 0.75 26.01 -19.89
CA PHE A 49 1.53 24.80 -19.60
C PHE A 49 1.74 23.99 -20.86
N ASN A 50 2.98 23.75 -21.22
CA ASN A 50 3.35 23.13 -22.48
C ASN A 50 4.14 21.81 -22.26
N LEU A 51 4.54 21.14 -23.35
CA LEU A 51 5.26 19.86 -23.25
C LEU A 51 6.63 20.00 -22.55
N SER A 52 7.31 21.14 -22.71
CA SER A 52 8.60 21.39 -22.05
C SER A 52 8.42 21.47 -20.52
N ASP A 53 7.33 22.09 -20.08
CA ASP A 53 6.99 22.17 -18.64
C ASP A 53 6.67 20.79 -18.07
N ALA A 54 5.90 20.00 -18.80
CA ALA A 54 5.61 18.61 -18.40
C ALA A 54 6.89 17.73 -18.38
N GLN A 55 7.82 17.97 -19.30
CA GLN A 55 9.11 17.28 -19.31
C GLN A 55 10.00 17.71 -18.12
N GLU A 56 10.01 19.00 -17.80
CA GLU A 56 10.72 19.50 -16.61
C GLU A 56 10.13 18.89 -15.33
N LEU A 57 8.81 18.85 -15.22
CA LEU A 57 8.14 18.23 -14.08
C LEU A 57 8.57 16.76 -13.92
N VAL A 58 8.54 15.98 -15.01
CA VAL A 58 9.01 14.59 -14.99
C VAL A 58 10.49 14.50 -14.60
N ALA A 59 11.33 15.39 -15.11
CA ALA A 59 12.76 15.39 -14.75
C ALA A 59 12.95 15.62 -13.24
N ARG A 60 12.23 16.58 -12.66
CA ARG A 60 12.28 16.88 -11.22
C ARG A 60 11.71 15.75 -10.36
N GLN A 61 10.66 15.05 -10.79
CA GLN A 61 10.17 13.83 -10.14
C GLN A 61 11.26 12.74 -10.03
N HIS A 62 12.20 12.73 -10.98
CA HIS A 62 13.31 11.79 -10.98
C HIS A 62 14.63 12.35 -10.42
N GLY A 63 14.59 13.52 -9.76
CA GLY A 63 15.75 14.13 -9.09
C GLY A 63 16.70 14.87 -10.03
N PHE A 64 16.24 15.29 -11.20
CA PHE A 64 17.02 16.07 -12.16
C PHE A 64 16.45 17.48 -12.34
N ASP A 65 17.29 18.51 -12.41
CA ASP A 65 16.86 19.91 -12.54
C ASP A 65 16.26 20.25 -13.92
N SER A 66 16.50 19.43 -14.93
CA SER A 66 15.98 19.65 -16.28
C SER A 66 15.84 18.35 -17.07
N TRP A 67 14.96 18.40 -18.10
CA TRP A 67 14.82 17.29 -19.04
C TRP A 67 16.11 16.91 -19.76
N GLN A 68 16.99 17.89 -20.03
CA GLN A 68 18.30 17.64 -20.62
C GLN A 68 19.23 16.92 -19.65
N ALA A 69 19.25 17.34 -18.37
CA ALA A 69 20.00 16.67 -17.31
C ALA A 69 19.53 15.22 -17.12
N LEU A 70 18.22 14.99 -17.15
CA LEU A 70 17.66 13.64 -17.13
C LEU A 70 18.15 12.79 -18.32
N LYS A 71 18.10 13.32 -19.55
CA LYS A 71 18.59 12.61 -20.73
C LYS A 71 20.08 12.29 -20.65
N VAL A 72 20.89 13.24 -20.21
CA VAL A 72 22.33 13.04 -20.00
C VAL A 72 22.58 12.02 -18.91
N GLY A 73 21.86 12.13 -17.77
CA GLY A 73 21.94 11.16 -16.68
C GLY A 73 21.60 9.73 -17.13
N LEU A 74 20.56 9.58 -17.96
CA LEU A 74 20.19 8.28 -18.55
C LEU A 74 21.25 7.78 -19.57
N SER A 75 21.97 8.69 -20.23
CA SER A 75 23.01 8.37 -21.22
C SER A 75 24.41 8.20 -20.59
N ALA A 76 24.67 8.91 -19.49
CA ALA A 76 25.94 8.91 -18.79
C ALA A 76 26.17 7.71 -17.86
N ILE A 77 25.15 6.85 -17.69
CA ILE A 77 25.36 5.59 -17.00
C ILE A 77 26.19 4.70 -17.93
N PRO A 78 27.52 4.50 -17.64
CA PRO A 78 28.34 3.62 -18.48
C PRO A 78 27.62 2.26 -18.50
N ARG A 79 27.39 1.72 -19.68
CA ARG A 79 27.06 0.30 -19.85
C ARG A 79 28.28 -0.52 -19.40
N LYS A 80 28.53 -0.57 -18.08
CA LYS A 80 29.43 -1.54 -17.51
C LYS A 80 28.74 -2.88 -17.59
N VAL A 81 28.86 -3.53 -18.73
CA VAL A 81 28.57 -4.95 -18.91
C VAL A 81 29.61 -5.70 -18.10
N THR A 82 29.32 -5.88 -16.79
CA THR A 82 29.90 -6.96 -15.96
C THR A 82 29.26 -6.89 -14.56
N SER A 83 28.04 -7.28 -14.50
CA SER A 83 27.42 -8.05 -13.41
C SER A 83 26.07 -8.50 -13.93
N ALA A 84 25.70 -9.75 -13.65
CA ALA A 84 24.36 -10.24 -13.92
C ALA A 84 23.35 -9.20 -13.42
N PRO A 85 22.21 -8.96 -14.12
CA PRO A 85 21.23 -8.01 -13.68
C PRO A 85 20.93 -8.30 -12.22
N SER A 86 21.11 -7.30 -11.36
CA SER A 86 20.77 -7.46 -9.95
C SER A 86 19.30 -7.89 -9.93
N LYS A 87 19.05 -9.13 -9.55
CA LYS A 87 17.71 -9.73 -9.52
C LYS A 87 16.85 -8.83 -8.63
N VAL A 88 15.86 -8.17 -9.22
CA VAL A 88 14.90 -7.39 -8.44
C VAL A 88 14.25 -8.36 -7.46
N THR A 89 14.33 -8.04 -6.18
CA THR A 89 13.79 -8.87 -5.12
C THR A 89 12.49 -8.22 -4.62
N ILE A 90 11.39 -8.96 -4.69
CA ILE A 90 10.15 -8.59 -4.01
C ILE A 90 10.35 -8.92 -2.53
N VAL A 91 10.37 -7.91 -1.68
CA VAL A 91 10.69 -8.07 -0.25
C VAL A 91 9.49 -8.39 0.63
N ALA A 92 8.27 -8.05 0.19
CA ALA A 92 7.06 -8.34 0.94
C ALA A 92 5.81 -8.30 0.05
N ALA A 93 4.75 -8.98 0.50
CA ALA A 93 3.38 -8.76 0.08
C ALA A 93 2.64 -8.08 1.24
N GLN A 94 1.80 -7.11 0.95
CA GLN A 94 1.04 -6.36 1.95
C GLN A 94 -0.45 -6.45 1.59
N PRO A 95 -1.21 -7.38 2.18
CA PRO A 95 -2.64 -7.51 1.94
C PRO A 95 -3.39 -6.23 2.24
N GLN A 96 -4.45 -5.96 1.47
CA GLN A 96 -5.35 -4.84 1.71
C GLN A 96 -6.71 -5.36 2.16
N LEU A 97 -7.13 -4.94 3.34
CA LEU A 97 -8.45 -5.21 3.90
C LEU A 97 -9.38 -4.03 3.64
N PHE A 98 -10.62 -4.34 3.34
CA PHE A 98 -11.66 -3.35 3.17
C PHE A 98 -12.48 -3.26 4.45
N VAL A 99 -12.59 -2.06 5.00
CA VAL A 99 -13.21 -1.78 6.30
C VAL A 99 -14.18 -0.59 6.19
N THR A 100 -15.19 -0.55 7.01
CA THR A 100 -16.18 0.54 6.98
C THR A 100 -15.79 1.72 7.86
N ASP A 101 -14.92 1.51 8.84
CA ASP A 101 -14.41 2.55 9.74
C ASP A 101 -12.95 2.31 10.10
N ILE A 102 -12.06 3.19 9.60
CA ILE A 102 -10.60 3.10 9.84
C ILE A 102 -10.25 3.18 11.33
N LYS A 103 -10.92 4.04 12.11
CA LYS A 103 -10.59 4.23 13.52
C LYS A 103 -10.95 2.99 14.34
N THR A 104 -12.11 2.42 14.09
CA THR A 104 -12.57 1.18 14.75
C THR A 104 -11.67 0.01 14.39
N SER A 105 -11.31 -0.14 13.11
CA SER A 105 -10.40 -1.21 12.67
C SER A 105 -9.01 -1.03 13.24
N CYS A 106 -8.42 0.17 13.21
CA CYS A 106 -7.12 0.43 13.84
C CYS A 106 -7.13 0.08 15.33
N ARG A 107 -8.19 0.46 16.05
CA ARG A 107 -8.34 0.12 17.48
C ARG A 107 -8.35 -1.39 17.70
N PHE A 108 -9.11 -2.12 16.89
CA PHE A 108 -9.15 -3.58 16.95
C PHE A 108 -7.77 -4.20 16.75
N PHE A 109 -7.06 -3.78 15.71
CA PHE A 109 -5.71 -4.30 15.44
C PHE A 109 -4.73 -3.97 16.57
N VAL A 110 -4.81 -2.77 17.13
CA VAL A 110 -3.91 -2.34 18.23
C VAL A 110 -4.24 -3.05 19.55
N GLU A 111 -5.49 -2.94 20.00
CA GLU A 111 -5.88 -3.39 21.34
C GLU A 111 -6.10 -4.90 21.44
N LYS A 112 -6.52 -5.53 20.32
CA LYS A 112 -6.86 -6.96 20.32
C LYS A 112 -5.77 -7.84 19.72
N LEU A 113 -5.09 -7.37 18.69
CA LEU A 113 -4.11 -8.18 17.96
C LEU A 113 -2.65 -7.72 18.16
N GLY A 114 -2.39 -6.70 19.00
CA GLY A 114 -1.05 -6.22 19.32
C GLY A 114 -0.29 -5.58 18.16
N PHE A 115 -0.99 -5.08 17.14
CA PHE A 115 -0.39 -4.29 16.07
C PHE A 115 -0.14 -2.85 16.53
N SER A 116 0.60 -2.10 15.74
CA SER A 116 0.73 -0.64 15.84
C SER A 116 0.24 0.01 14.54
N VAL A 117 -0.30 1.23 14.66
CA VAL A 117 -0.61 2.03 13.47
C VAL A 117 0.70 2.58 12.91
N VAL A 118 1.04 2.21 11.68
CA VAL A 118 2.25 2.69 10.99
C VAL A 118 2.00 4.10 10.45
N PHE A 119 0.88 4.30 9.78
CA PHE A 119 0.36 5.60 9.35
C PHE A 119 -1.16 5.55 9.13
N SER A 120 -1.77 6.74 9.12
CA SER A 120 -3.16 6.93 8.73
C SER A 120 -3.24 8.15 7.80
N TYR A 121 -4.12 8.11 6.80
CA TYR A 121 -4.23 9.14 5.78
C TYR A 121 -5.68 9.54 5.54
N GLY A 122 -5.90 10.85 5.37
CA GLY A 122 -7.20 11.49 5.11
C GLY A 122 -7.84 12.11 6.36
N GLU A 123 -8.72 13.11 6.13
CA GLU A 123 -9.54 13.77 7.16
C GLU A 123 -10.98 13.87 6.64
N PRO A 124 -11.89 12.98 7.06
CA PRO A 124 -11.68 11.83 7.94
C PRO A 124 -10.78 10.73 7.32
N PRO A 125 -10.14 9.87 8.15
CA PRO A 125 -9.21 8.88 7.62
C PRO A 125 -9.94 7.86 6.74
N TYR A 126 -9.37 7.61 5.54
CA TYR A 126 -9.91 6.63 4.60
C TYR A 126 -8.89 5.53 4.24
N TYR A 127 -7.66 5.66 4.70
CA TYR A 127 -6.60 4.68 4.50
C TYR A 127 -5.69 4.62 5.73
N ALA A 128 -5.26 3.43 6.11
CA ALA A 128 -4.25 3.25 7.15
C ALA A 128 -3.40 2.01 6.88
N GLN A 129 -2.25 1.94 7.50
CA GLN A 129 -1.45 0.74 7.58
C GLN A 129 -1.22 0.37 9.03
N VAL A 130 -1.44 -0.89 9.36
CA VAL A 130 -1.11 -1.47 10.66
C VAL A 130 0.02 -2.48 10.50
N GLY A 131 0.89 -2.58 11.51
CA GLY A 131 2.05 -3.46 11.48
C GLY A 131 2.32 -4.11 12.81
N ARG A 132 2.74 -5.38 12.76
CA ARG A 132 3.26 -6.14 13.90
C ARG A 132 4.44 -6.97 13.41
N ASP A 133 5.58 -6.84 14.07
CA ASP A 133 6.83 -7.48 13.65
C ASP A 133 7.13 -7.26 12.15
N GLY A 134 7.28 -8.31 11.37
CA GLY A 134 7.46 -8.23 9.91
C GLY A 134 6.17 -8.09 9.09
N ALA A 135 4.98 -8.26 9.72
CA ALA A 135 3.70 -8.19 9.02
C ALA A 135 3.23 -6.75 8.82
N ARG A 136 2.63 -6.48 7.65
CA ARG A 136 1.97 -5.20 7.31
C ARG A 136 0.65 -5.50 6.63
N LEU A 137 -0.40 -4.81 7.09
CA LEU A 137 -1.74 -4.89 6.51
C LEU A 137 -2.21 -3.48 6.20
N ASN A 138 -2.77 -3.30 5.01
CA ASN A 138 -3.35 -2.04 4.59
C ASN A 138 -4.86 -2.07 4.85
N LEU A 139 -5.40 -0.99 5.39
CA LEU A 139 -6.83 -0.81 5.65
C LEU A 139 -7.36 0.26 4.70
N ARG A 140 -8.35 -0.08 3.90
CA ARG A 140 -9.01 0.84 2.98
C ARG A 140 -10.46 1.01 3.38
N CYS A 141 -10.88 2.24 3.65
CA CYS A 141 -12.27 2.57 3.94
C CYS A 141 -13.13 2.39 2.69
N VAL A 142 -14.27 1.74 2.87
CA VAL A 142 -15.33 1.55 1.86
C VAL A 142 -16.67 1.89 2.49
N GLU A 143 -17.64 2.29 1.68
CA GLU A 143 -18.97 2.69 2.17
C GLU A 143 -19.77 1.51 2.74
N ALA A 144 -19.57 0.31 2.18
CA ALA A 144 -20.23 -0.91 2.61
C ALA A 144 -19.31 -2.13 2.41
N PRO A 145 -19.53 -3.23 3.15
CA PRO A 145 -18.78 -4.47 2.95
C PRO A 145 -18.88 -4.97 1.50
N LEU A 146 -17.74 -5.24 0.86
CA LEU A 146 -17.68 -5.68 -0.54
C LEU A 146 -18.18 -7.11 -0.74
N ILE A 147 -18.10 -7.94 0.30
CA ILE A 147 -18.51 -9.35 0.28
C ILE A 147 -19.52 -9.57 1.40
N GLY A 148 -20.66 -10.13 1.07
CA GLY A 148 -21.71 -10.48 2.05
C GLY A 148 -21.17 -11.47 3.10
N ALA A 149 -21.52 -11.26 4.37
CA ALA A 149 -21.02 -12.08 5.48
C ALA A 149 -21.31 -13.59 5.28
N THR A 150 -22.51 -13.93 4.79
CA THR A 150 -22.89 -15.32 4.52
C THR A 150 -21.98 -15.99 3.50
N VAL A 151 -21.65 -15.31 2.40
CA VAL A 151 -20.77 -15.85 1.35
C VAL A 151 -19.35 -15.98 1.89
N ARG A 152 -18.85 -14.95 2.59
CA ARG A 152 -17.52 -14.95 3.18
C ARG A 152 -17.33 -16.11 4.17
N ASP A 153 -18.27 -16.29 5.06
CA ASP A 153 -18.20 -17.32 6.10
C ASP A 153 -18.38 -18.74 5.53
N HIS A 154 -19.27 -18.90 4.56
CA HIS A 154 -19.50 -20.20 3.90
C HIS A 154 -18.31 -20.65 3.05
N GLU A 155 -17.73 -19.75 2.28
CA GLU A 155 -16.59 -20.02 1.40
C GLU A 155 -15.24 -19.87 2.12
N GLU A 156 -15.22 -19.52 3.41
CA GLU A 156 -14.02 -19.25 4.22
C GLU A 156 -13.03 -18.29 3.52
N LEU A 157 -13.54 -17.18 2.96
CA LEU A 157 -12.74 -16.23 2.17
C LEU A 157 -11.77 -15.46 3.05
N LEU A 158 -10.54 -15.92 3.10
CA LEU A 158 -9.46 -15.29 3.87
C LEU A 158 -9.03 -13.96 3.24
N ALA A 159 -9.03 -12.89 4.05
CA ALA A 159 -8.51 -11.58 3.65
C ALA A 159 -6.97 -11.52 3.76
N ALA A 160 -6.41 -12.23 4.74
CA ALA A 160 -4.97 -12.31 4.91
C ALA A 160 -4.58 -13.62 5.62
N SER A 161 -3.35 -14.07 5.37
CA SER A 161 -2.71 -15.16 6.11
C SER A 161 -1.40 -14.67 6.70
N LEU A 162 -1.25 -14.82 8.01
CA LEU A 162 -0.07 -14.46 8.78
C LEU A 162 0.55 -15.72 9.37
N THR A 163 1.88 -15.80 9.34
CA THR A 163 2.58 -17.01 9.79
C THR A 163 3.56 -16.70 10.92
N VAL A 164 3.71 -17.64 11.82
CA VAL A 164 4.75 -17.67 12.86
C VAL A 164 5.72 -18.83 12.61
N ALA A 165 6.92 -18.71 13.15
CA ALA A 165 8.00 -19.63 12.82
C ALA A 165 7.88 -20.99 13.53
N THR A 166 7.28 -21.06 14.71
CA THR A 166 7.32 -22.27 15.56
C THR A 166 5.94 -22.70 16.05
N ALA A 167 5.83 -24.00 16.37
CA ALA A 167 4.63 -24.60 16.96
C ALA A 167 4.29 -24.02 18.36
N ASN A 168 5.26 -23.49 19.07
CA ASN A 168 5.04 -22.85 20.35
C ASN A 168 4.48 -21.45 20.16
N GLU A 169 5.00 -20.67 19.22
CA GLU A 169 4.54 -19.30 18.91
C GLU A 169 3.07 -19.27 18.51
N ILE A 170 2.60 -20.20 17.67
CA ILE A 170 1.18 -20.22 17.28
C ILE A 170 0.25 -20.49 18.46
N LYS A 171 0.68 -21.30 19.43
CA LYS A 171 -0.08 -21.52 20.66
C LYS A 171 -0.08 -20.29 21.57
N LEU A 172 1.07 -19.65 21.75
CA LEU A 172 1.19 -18.43 22.55
C LEU A 172 0.37 -17.29 21.96
N LEU A 173 0.42 -17.12 20.63
CA LEU A 173 -0.36 -16.11 19.92
C LEU A 173 -1.87 -16.36 20.06
N PHE A 174 -2.31 -17.61 20.00
CA PHE A 174 -3.70 -17.96 20.25
C PHE A 174 -4.14 -17.60 21.68
N LEU A 175 -3.32 -17.91 22.69
CA LEU A 175 -3.62 -17.57 24.08
C LEU A 175 -3.60 -16.06 24.33
N GLU A 176 -2.70 -15.33 23.69
CA GLU A 176 -2.65 -13.86 23.71
C GLU A 176 -3.97 -13.29 23.22
N PHE A 177 -4.44 -13.70 22.03
CA PHE A 177 -5.69 -13.22 21.46
C PHE A 177 -6.91 -13.65 22.27
N GLN A 178 -6.89 -14.84 22.83
CA GLN A 178 -7.95 -15.32 23.74
C GLN A 178 -8.04 -14.44 24.99
N SER A 179 -6.91 -14.09 25.59
CA SER A 179 -6.86 -13.20 26.77
C SER A 179 -7.29 -11.77 26.46
N ALA A 180 -7.05 -11.30 25.22
CA ALA A 180 -7.54 -10.02 24.72
C ALA A 180 -9.04 -10.03 24.36
N GLY A 181 -9.73 -11.16 24.47
CA GLY A 181 -11.14 -11.30 24.14
C GLY A 181 -11.43 -11.17 22.65
N VAL A 182 -10.55 -11.73 21.82
CA VAL A 182 -10.75 -11.79 20.36
C VAL A 182 -11.82 -12.82 20.02
N ALA A 183 -12.73 -12.48 19.11
CA ALA A 183 -13.70 -13.43 18.55
C ALA A 183 -13.03 -14.31 17.48
N PHE A 184 -13.03 -15.62 17.72
CA PHE A 184 -12.50 -16.58 16.76
C PHE A 184 -13.59 -17.09 15.82
N HIS A 185 -13.35 -17.02 14.51
CA HIS A 185 -14.14 -17.73 13.52
C HIS A 185 -13.81 -19.22 13.57
N GLN A 186 -12.52 -19.57 13.70
CA GLN A 186 -12.04 -20.92 13.98
C GLN A 186 -11.00 -20.87 15.11
N THR A 187 -11.18 -21.71 16.13
CA THR A 187 -10.21 -21.86 17.21
C THR A 187 -8.97 -22.65 16.77
N LEU A 188 -7.93 -22.67 17.59
CA LEU A 188 -6.67 -23.33 17.27
C LEU A 188 -6.87 -24.82 16.95
N LYS A 189 -6.53 -25.22 15.72
CA LYS A 189 -6.73 -26.57 15.19
C LYS A 189 -5.46 -27.08 14.50
N LYS A 190 -5.17 -28.38 14.66
CA LYS A 190 -4.14 -29.06 13.87
C LYS A 190 -4.75 -29.48 12.54
N GLN A 191 -4.06 -29.15 11.45
CA GLN A 191 -4.49 -29.47 10.10
C GLN A 191 -3.83 -30.75 9.57
N PRO A 192 -4.48 -31.49 8.67
CA PRO A 192 -3.93 -32.75 8.11
C PRO A 192 -2.58 -32.56 7.41
N TRP A 193 -2.32 -31.38 6.85
CA TRP A 193 -1.07 -31.05 6.14
C TRP A 193 0.07 -30.59 7.05
N GLY A 194 -0.03 -30.79 8.37
CA GLY A 194 1.08 -30.56 9.29
C GLY A 194 1.26 -29.12 9.76
N SER A 195 0.21 -28.31 9.71
CA SER A 195 0.20 -26.98 10.35
C SER A 195 -0.78 -26.92 11.51
N ARG A 196 -0.64 -25.87 12.35
CA ARG A 196 -1.69 -25.44 13.27
C ARG A 196 -2.13 -24.04 12.87
N ASN A 197 -3.42 -23.79 12.92
CA ASN A 197 -3.97 -22.50 12.61
C ASN A 197 -5.22 -22.19 13.42
N PHE A 198 -5.55 -20.90 13.44
CA PHE A 198 -6.84 -20.37 13.90
C PHE A 198 -7.22 -19.19 13.00
N VAL A 199 -8.50 -18.84 12.97
CA VAL A 199 -9.03 -17.74 12.17
C VAL A 199 -9.73 -16.74 13.08
N VAL A 200 -9.34 -15.49 12.94
CA VAL A 200 -9.94 -14.33 13.63
C VAL A 200 -10.83 -13.58 12.66
N LYS A 201 -11.93 -13.06 13.15
CA LYS A 201 -12.81 -12.16 12.41
C LYS A 201 -12.63 -10.73 12.93
N ASP A 202 -12.30 -9.80 12.04
CA ASP A 202 -12.23 -8.38 12.37
C ASP A 202 -13.64 -7.75 12.49
N PRO A 203 -13.80 -6.48 12.90
CA PRO A 203 -15.11 -5.82 13.03
C PRO A 203 -15.95 -5.79 11.75
N ASP A 204 -15.31 -5.78 10.58
CA ASP A 204 -15.96 -5.79 9.26
C ASP A 204 -16.19 -7.21 8.73
N GLY A 205 -15.84 -8.22 9.54
CA GLY A 205 -15.96 -9.62 9.20
C GLY A 205 -14.83 -10.16 8.33
N ASN A 206 -13.75 -9.43 8.06
CA ASN A 206 -12.61 -9.98 7.33
C ASN A 206 -11.99 -11.14 8.12
N LEU A 207 -11.75 -12.26 7.43
CA LEU A 207 -11.16 -13.45 8.03
C LEU A 207 -9.64 -13.40 7.94
N LEU A 208 -8.98 -13.45 9.09
CA LEU A 208 -7.53 -13.41 9.22
C LEU A 208 -7.04 -14.77 9.72
N LEU A 209 -6.35 -15.51 8.88
CA LEU A 209 -5.72 -16.77 9.24
C LEU A 209 -4.38 -16.50 9.92
N PHE A 210 -4.18 -17.12 11.08
CA PHE A 210 -2.87 -17.22 11.75
C PHE A 210 -2.43 -18.68 11.72
N ALA A 211 -1.23 -18.94 11.23
CA ALA A 211 -0.72 -20.29 11.02
C ALA A 211 0.73 -20.45 11.51
N GLY A 212 1.07 -21.65 11.94
CA GLY A 212 2.41 -22.07 12.28
C GLY A 212 2.59 -23.56 12.07
N PRO A 213 3.82 -24.08 12.16
CA PRO A 213 4.06 -25.53 12.07
C PRO A 213 3.37 -26.27 13.21
N ALA A 214 3.06 -27.56 13.00
CA ALA A 214 2.43 -28.39 14.02
C ALA A 214 3.42 -28.98 15.02
N HIS A 215 4.72 -28.99 14.67
CA HIS A 215 5.82 -29.57 15.44
C HIS A 215 6.97 -28.60 15.54
#